data_35a5640f56e669db6ead259327923c3e
#
_entry.id   35a5640f56e669db6ead259327923c3e
#
_cell.length_a   1.000
_cell.length_b   1.000
_cell.length_c   1.000
_cell.angle_alpha   90.00
_cell.angle_beta   90.00
_cell.angle_gamma   90.00
#
_symmetry.space_group_name_H-M   'P 1'
#
loop_
_entity.id
_entity.type
_entity.pdbx_description
1 polymer ?
#
loop_
_entity_poly.entity_id
_entity_poly.type
_entity_poly.pdbx_seq_one_letter_code
_entity_poly.pdbx_strand_id
1 'polypeptide(L)'
;MDRRAALRAGCLGAATALAGCLGGGSERIPTESAPGSVLAVTDAGTVPFAVRGAVGWEGAGYVVVVDSEERQRSLLTKYDLPDGRRDRVLEFLDGVDYGSERLVLVESVGPDGCHDELAIDDVGVDSEGIRAAATVREGSDADDGCTEALTYPSSLLRVAFNAQPPDRALVEVTDGGGDTSTVAASVEDPLSPAPEDLPGNVRPDEDPAPVEPLSCDRAGVERHDQRFDEDDRRWGDYDDGGTTTLALRVDDLVYDYGDTLNVSLTNVADEPVETGNSAKYNLQVLTGDGWQDLRVGTEGFAYTDEPVAHGPGEGFDWSLELTEEGIIEASPHGDAEVCPELQSGRHRLAYFGIDEGAVAVGFDLEA
;
A
#
# COMPACT_ATOMS: atom_id res chain seq x y z
N MET A 1 -30.92 43.44 -29.89
CA MET A 1 -31.29 42.63 -31.06
C MET A 1 -31.41 41.21 -30.54
N ASP A 2 -32.48 40.89 -30.01
CA ASP A 2 -33.67 40.12 -30.41
C ASP A 2 -33.41 38.90 -31.32
N ARG A 3 -33.71 37.69 -30.82
CA ARG A 3 -34.70 36.69 -31.22
C ARG A 3 -34.47 35.39 -30.42
N ARG A 4 -35.22 35.16 -29.45
CA ARG A 4 -36.35 34.24 -29.21
C ARG A 4 -36.60 33.16 -30.28
N ALA A 5 -36.61 31.91 -29.87
CA ALA A 5 -37.68 30.94 -30.16
C ALA A 5 -37.61 29.73 -29.22
N ALA A 6 -38.71 29.51 -28.57
CA ALA A 6 -39.06 28.39 -27.72
C ALA A 6 -39.59 27.23 -28.58
N LEU A 7 -39.44 25.98 -28.11
CA LEU A 7 -40.39 24.92 -28.40
C LEU A 7 -40.47 23.93 -27.20
N ARG A 8 -41.69 23.84 -26.68
CA ARG A 8 -42.18 22.91 -25.66
C ARG A 8 -42.63 21.58 -26.33
N ALA A 9 -42.40 20.48 -25.61
CA ALA A 9 -43.28 19.30 -25.50
C ALA A 9 -42.51 18.32 -24.61
N GLY A 10 -42.89 17.83 -23.44
CA GLY A 10 -44.19 17.45 -22.98
C GLY A 10 -44.41 15.95 -23.18
N CYS A 11 -44.00 15.07 -22.19
CA CYS A 11 -44.71 13.80 -21.98
C CYS A 11 -44.51 13.34 -20.52
N LEU A 12 -45.63 13.23 -19.85
CA LEU A 12 -45.84 12.59 -18.56
C LEU A 12 -45.68 11.07 -18.71
N GLY A 13 -45.15 10.42 -17.69
CA GLY A 13 -45.20 8.93 -17.57
C GLY A 13 -44.83 8.47 -16.16
N ALA A 14 -45.83 8.40 -15.32
CA ALA A 14 -46.18 7.52 -14.20
C ALA A 14 -45.07 6.93 -13.33
N ALA A 15 -45.08 7.36 -12.07
CA ALA A 15 -44.53 6.71 -10.91
C ALA A 15 -45.24 5.37 -10.60
N THR A 16 -44.48 4.32 -10.33
CA THR A 16 -44.95 3.20 -9.49
C THR A 16 -43.89 2.92 -8.44
N ALA A 17 -44.21 3.36 -7.24
CA ALA A 17 -43.52 2.95 -6.03
C ALA A 17 -43.84 1.48 -5.72
N LEU A 18 -42.84 0.65 -5.47
CA LEU A 18 -42.97 -0.61 -4.75
C LEU A 18 -41.94 -0.64 -3.64
N ALA A 19 -42.42 -0.50 -2.43
CA ALA A 19 -41.71 -0.78 -1.21
C ALA A 19 -41.51 -2.29 -1.06
N GLY A 20 -40.30 -2.72 -0.66
CA GLY A 20 -40.00 -4.13 -0.36
C GLY A 20 -38.72 -4.27 0.44
N CYS A 21 -38.87 -4.26 1.75
CA CYS A 21 -38.22 -5.02 2.82
C CYS A 21 -36.78 -5.49 2.76
N LEU A 22 -35.98 -4.95 3.69
CA LEU A 22 -35.04 -5.57 4.66
C LEU A 22 -34.61 -7.02 4.36
N GLY A 23 -33.35 -7.15 3.97
CA GLY A 23 -32.54 -8.34 4.00
C GLY A 23 -31.14 -7.97 3.60
N GLY A 24 -30.16 -8.04 4.55
CA GLY A 24 -28.75 -7.81 4.27
C GLY A 24 -28.23 -8.86 3.30
N GLY A 25 -28.22 -8.52 2.05
CA GLY A 25 -27.70 -9.31 0.93
C GLY A 25 -27.12 -8.35 -0.10
N SER A 26 -26.13 -8.79 -0.83
CA SER A 26 -25.52 -8.07 -1.94
C SER A 26 -26.57 -7.31 -2.75
N GLU A 27 -26.49 -5.99 -2.78
CA GLU A 27 -27.42 -5.19 -3.57
C GLU A 27 -27.11 -5.40 -5.06
N ARG A 28 -28.13 -5.85 -5.81
CA ARG A 28 -28.05 -5.91 -7.27
C ARG A 28 -28.35 -4.53 -7.84
N ILE A 29 -27.43 -4.02 -8.60
CA ILE A 29 -27.54 -2.70 -9.26
C ILE A 29 -28.34 -2.87 -10.56
N PRO A 30 -29.33 -1.98 -10.85
CA PRO A 30 -30.00 -1.99 -12.14
C PRO A 30 -29.02 -1.65 -13.27
N THR A 31 -28.87 -2.53 -14.25
CA THR A 31 -28.01 -2.34 -15.42
C THR A 31 -28.78 -1.70 -16.58
N GLU A 32 -28.28 -0.58 -17.08
CA GLU A 32 -28.82 0.07 -18.28
C GLU A 32 -27.85 -0.12 -19.46
N SER A 33 -28.28 -0.89 -20.49
CA SER A 33 -27.49 -1.16 -21.69
C SER A 33 -27.77 -0.10 -22.74
N ALA A 34 -26.73 0.58 -23.23
CA ALA A 34 -26.84 1.52 -24.35
C ALA A 34 -27.15 0.77 -25.68
N PRO A 35 -28.07 1.29 -26.53
CA PRO A 35 -28.43 0.64 -27.78
C PRO A 35 -27.31 0.78 -28.79
N GLY A 36 -26.65 -0.36 -29.12
CA GLY A 36 -25.64 -0.44 -30.18
C GLY A 36 -24.39 -1.26 -29.82
N SER A 37 -24.20 -1.65 -28.59
CA SER A 37 -23.04 -2.45 -28.14
C SER A 37 -23.39 -3.95 -28.21
N VAL A 38 -22.50 -4.75 -28.83
CA VAL A 38 -22.56 -6.22 -28.78
C VAL A 38 -22.24 -6.73 -27.39
N LEU A 39 -21.43 -5.95 -26.64
CA LEU A 39 -21.05 -6.19 -25.25
C LEU A 39 -22.06 -5.53 -24.31
N ALA A 40 -22.55 -6.28 -23.34
CA ALA A 40 -23.49 -5.79 -22.34
C ALA A 40 -23.18 -6.39 -20.97
N VAL A 41 -23.39 -5.60 -19.92
CA VAL A 41 -23.40 -6.07 -18.54
C VAL A 41 -24.65 -6.93 -18.33
N THR A 42 -24.47 -8.12 -17.78
CA THR A 42 -25.56 -9.08 -17.50
C THR A 42 -25.92 -9.15 -16.03
N ASP A 43 -24.95 -8.91 -15.15
CA ASP A 43 -25.14 -8.80 -13.70
C ASP A 43 -24.05 -7.91 -13.10
N ALA A 44 -24.34 -7.27 -11.98
CA ALA A 44 -23.35 -6.51 -11.21
C ALA A 44 -23.71 -6.57 -9.72
N GLY A 45 -22.68 -6.69 -8.89
CA GLY A 45 -22.81 -6.70 -7.43
C GLY A 45 -21.62 -6.01 -6.76
N THR A 46 -21.80 -5.53 -5.54
CA THR A 46 -20.77 -4.88 -4.76
C THR A 46 -20.66 -5.45 -3.36
N VAL A 47 -19.47 -5.36 -2.80
CA VAL A 47 -19.22 -5.63 -1.37
C VAL A 47 -18.26 -4.57 -0.81
N PRO A 48 -18.54 -3.98 0.37
CA PRO A 48 -17.56 -3.17 1.07
C PRO A 48 -16.29 -3.99 1.32
N PHE A 49 -15.12 -3.44 0.94
CA PHE A 49 -13.88 -4.20 0.97
C PHE A 49 -13.06 -3.87 2.21
N ALA A 50 -12.42 -2.71 2.26
CA ALA A 50 -11.55 -2.31 3.34
C ALA A 50 -11.77 -0.84 3.71
N VAL A 51 -11.29 -0.47 4.90
CA VAL A 51 -11.05 0.93 5.28
C VAL A 51 -9.60 0.96 5.72
N ARG A 52 -8.75 1.67 4.98
CA ARG A 52 -7.32 1.78 5.28
C ARG A 52 -6.99 3.09 5.99
N GLY A 53 -5.78 3.15 6.55
CA GLY A 53 -5.12 4.39 6.95
C GLY A 53 -4.58 5.16 5.75
N ALA A 54 -3.48 5.87 5.92
CA ALA A 54 -2.87 6.67 4.85
C ALA A 54 -2.51 5.82 3.61
N VAL A 55 -2.79 6.36 2.42
CA VAL A 55 -2.44 5.78 1.12
C VAL A 55 -1.75 6.80 0.23
N GLY A 56 -0.89 6.33 -0.64
CA GLY A 56 0.00 7.16 -1.46
C GLY A 56 -0.52 7.46 -2.87
N TRP A 57 -1.82 7.75 -3.07
CA TRP A 57 -2.35 8.17 -4.37
C TRP A 57 -2.92 9.60 -4.32
N GLU A 58 -2.96 10.27 -5.48
CA GLU A 58 -3.47 11.63 -5.63
C GLU A 58 -4.87 11.62 -6.24
N GLY A 59 -5.69 12.65 -5.93
CA GLY A 59 -7.04 12.85 -6.48
C GLY A 59 -8.15 12.28 -5.61
N ALA A 60 -9.38 12.16 -6.15
CA ALA A 60 -10.57 11.75 -5.41
C ALA A 60 -10.68 10.23 -5.21
N GLY A 61 -9.87 9.42 -5.88
CA GLY A 61 -9.94 7.97 -5.75
C GLY A 61 -8.86 7.19 -6.46
N TYR A 62 -8.86 5.88 -6.20
CA TYR A 62 -7.97 4.87 -6.78
C TYR A 62 -8.81 3.71 -7.31
N VAL A 63 -8.45 3.17 -8.47
CA VAL A 63 -9.19 2.10 -9.13
C VAL A 63 -8.23 1.01 -9.60
N VAL A 64 -8.59 -0.26 -9.41
CA VAL A 64 -7.85 -1.43 -9.92
C VAL A 64 -8.82 -2.34 -10.67
N VAL A 65 -8.44 -2.77 -11.87
CA VAL A 65 -9.15 -3.82 -12.63
C VAL A 65 -8.46 -5.15 -12.40
N VAL A 66 -9.24 -6.18 -12.03
CA VAL A 66 -8.75 -7.53 -11.76
C VAL A 66 -9.36 -8.48 -12.77
N ASP A 67 -8.51 -9.22 -13.49
CA ASP A 67 -8.83 -10.10 -14.61
C ASP A 67 -8.43 -11.56 -14.41
N SER A 68 -7.82 -11.88 -13.28
CA SER A 68 -7.26 -13.20 -12.99
C SER A 68 -7.27 -13.52 -11.49
N GLU A 69 -7.26 -14.83 -11.17
CA GLU A 69 -7.12 -15.29 -9.78
C GLU A 69 -5.78 -14.88 -9.15
N GLU A 70 -4.73 -14.77 -9.95
CA GLU A 70 -3.40 -14.34 -9.50
C GLU A 70 -3.44 -12.89 -9.05
N ARG A 71 -3.93 -11.99 -9.91
CA ARG A 71 -4.09 -10.56 -9.59
C ARG A 71 -5.06 -10.34 -8.43
N GLN A 72 -6.15 -11.15 -8.34
CA GLN A 72 -7.04 -11.14 -7.18
C GLN A 72 -6.30 -11.49 -5.89
N ARG A 73 -5.46 -12.53 -5.91
CA ARG A 73 -4.69 -12.96 -4.74
C ARG A 73 -3.70 -11.89 -4.30
N SER A 74 -2.97 -11.30 -5.24
CA SER A 74 -2.04 -10.19 -4.99
C SER A 74 -2.75 -9.00 -4.34
N LEU A 75 -3.94 -8.63 -4.87
CA LEU A 75 -4.75 -7.56 -4.30
C LEU A 75 -5.22 -7.88 -2.87
N LEU A 76 -5.70 -9.11 -2.62
CA LEU A 76 -6.18 -9.52 -1.29
C LEU A 76 -5.07 -9.55 -0.24
N THR A 77 -3.85 -9.89 -0.62
CA THR A 77 -2.70 -9.89 0.30
C THR A 77 -2.38 -8.48 0.79
N LYS A 78 -2.63 -7.47 -0.04
CA LYS A 78 -2.42 -6.05 0.27
C LYS A 78 -3.35 -5.50 1.39
N TYR A 79 -4.43 -6.21 1.75
CA TYR A 79 -5.44 -5.68 2.67
C TYR A 79 -5.62 -6.58 3.88
N ASP A 80 -5.37 -6.04 5.06
CA ASP A 80 -5.71 -6.71 6.32
C ASP A 80 -7.22 -6.54 6.60
N LEU A 81 -7.98 -7.59 6.32
CA LEU A 81 -9.43 -7.59 6.47
C LEU A 81 -9.83 -8.17 7.84
N PRO A 82 -10.61 -7.45 8.66
CA PRO A 82 -11.19 -8.00 9.87
C PRO A 82 -12.04 -9.25 9.58
N ASP A 83 -12.01 -10.27 10.46
CA ASP A 83 -12.61 -11.60 10.26
C ASP A 83 -14.01 -11.57 9.64
N GLY A 84 -14.93 -10.81 10.21
CA GLY A 84 -16.32 -10.78 9.73
C GLY A 84 -16.51 -10.08 8.37
N ARG A 85 -15.56 -9.24 7.96
CA ARG A 85 -15.52 -8.62 6.63
C ARG A 85 -14.83 -9.56 5.64
N ARG A 86 -13.77 -10.20 6.06
CA ARG A 86 -13.03 -11.19 5.28
C ARG A 86 -13.93 -12.31 4.77
N ASP A 87 -14.75 -12.90 5.63
CA ASP A 87 -15.67 -13.97 5.22
C ASP A 87 -16.66 -13.52 4.14
N ARG A 88 -17.23 -12.31 4.26
CA ARG A 88 -18.13 -11.75 3.23
C ARG A 88 -17.43 -11.47 1.91
N VAL A 89 -16.19 -10.96 1.95
CA VAL A 89 -15.39 -10.71 0.76
C VAL A 89 -15.04 -12.04 0.08
N LEU A 90 -14.61 -13.05 0.83
CA LEU A 90 -14.29 -14.37 0.28
C LEU A 90 -15.52 -15.04 -0.34
N GLU A 91 -16.72 -14.95 0.29
CA GLU A 91 -17.97 -15.44 -0.29
C GLU A 91 -18.33 -14.70 -1.58
N PHE A 92 -18.12 -13.39 -1.64
CA PHE A 92 -18.35 -12.57 -2.84
C PHE A 92 -17.41 -12.94 -4.01
N LEU A 93 -16.17 -13.29 -3.69
CA LEU A 93 -15.15 -13.69 -4.65
C LEU A 93 -15.24 -15.17 -5.08
N ASP A 94 -15.98 -15.98 -4.32
CA ASP A 94 -16.14 -17.41 -4.66
C ASP A 94 -16.78 -17.60 -6.03
N GLY A 95 -16.12 -18.39 -6.84
CA GLY A 95 -16.62 -18.74 -8.18
C GLY A 95 -16.64 -17.60 -9.20
N VAL A 96 -15.77 -16.57 -9.06
CA VAL A 96 -15.58 -15.58 -10.13
C VAL A 96 -15.01 -16.25 -11.37
N ASP A 97 -15.69 -16.08 -12.50
CA ASP A 97 -15.23 -16.56 -13.81
C ASP A 97 -14.62 -15.41 -14.62
N TYR A 98 -13.31 -15.24 -14.53
CA TYR A 98 -12.59 -14.19 -15.25
C TYR A 98 -12.67 -14.28 -16.79
N GLY A 99 -13.17 -15.39 -17.34
CA GLY A 99 -13.50 -15.51 -18.75
C GLY A 99 -14.73 -14.69 -19.16
N SER A 100 -15.64 -14.42 -18.22
CA SER A 100 -16.90 -13.70 -18.44
C SER A 100 -17.14 -12.56 -17.43
N GLU A 101 -16.29 -12.38 -16.44
CA GLU A 101 -16.44 -11.40 -15.36
C GLU A 101 -15.16 -10.58 -15.16
N ARG A 102 -15.31 -9.40 -14.52
CA ARG A 102 -14.22 -8.57 -14.00
C ARG A 102 -14.57 -8.15 -12.59
N LEU A 103 -13.51 -8.03 -11.76
CA LEU A 103 -13.60 -7.31 -10.52
C LEU A 103 -12.99 -5.92 -10.70
N VAL A 104 -13.56 -4.93 -10.05
CA VAL A 104 -13.03 -3.57 -9.98
C VAL A 104 -12.98 -3.19 -8.50
N LEU A 105 -11.78 -2.95 -7.97
CA LEU A 105 -11.61 -2.31 -6.69
C LEU A 105 -11.72 -0.80 -6.90
N VAL A 106 -12.50 -0.14 -6.08
CA VAL A 106 -12.55 1.32 -6.00
C VAL A 106 -12.26 1.73 -4.56
N GLU A 107 -11.39 2.71 -4.39
CA GLU A 107 -11.04 3.30 -3.10
C GLU A 107 -11.14 4.82 -3.21
N SER A 108 -11.53 5.49 -2.13
CA SER A 108 -11.64 6.95 -2.07
C SER A 108 -11.29 7.45 -0.67
N VAL A 109 -11.34 8.76 -0.44
CA VAL A 109 -11.02 9.39 0.83
C VAL A 109 -12.25 9.95 1.52
N GLY A 110 -12.40 9.64 2.81
CA GLY A 110 -13.36 10.24 3.73
C GLY A 110 -12.69 11.29 4.63
N PRO A 111 -13.34 12.41 4.91
CA PRO A 111 -12.77 13.49 5.71
C PRO A 111 -12.63 13.15 7.20
N ASP A 112 -13.32 12.13 7.67
CA ASP A 112 -13.35 11.70 9.08
C ASP A 112 -13.73 10.23 9.21
N GLY A 113 -13.74 9.71 10.47
CA GLY A 113 -14.03 8.32 10.77
C GLY A 113 -15.46 7.86 10.53
N CYS A 114 -16.39 8.75 10.23
CA CYS A 114 -17.77 8.41 9.90
C CYS A 114 -18.00 8.23 8.39
N HIS A 115 -17.10 8.72 7.55
CA HIS A 115 -17.15 8.54 6.11
C HIS A 115 -16.40 7.27 5.70
N ASP A 116 -16.94 6.13 6.08
CA ASP A 116 -16.30 4.81 5.94
C ASP A 116 -16.99 3.87 4.94
N GLU A 117 -18.01 4.36 4.23
CA GLU A 117 -18.72 3.63 3.19
C GLU A 117 -18.46 4.21 1.80
N LEU A 118 -18.15 3.33 0.83
CA LEU A 118 -18.04 3.68 -0.59
C LEU A 118 -19.13 2.95 -1.38
N ALA A 119 -20.14 3.70 -1.80
CA ALA A 119 -21.23 3.19 -2.62
C ALA A 119 -20.88 3.27 -4.11
N ILE A 120 -21.19 2.22 -4.88
CA ILE A 120 -20.99 2.16 -6.33
C ILE A 120 -22.35 2.04 -7.01
N ASP A 121 -22.62 2.96 -7.93
CA ASP A 121 -23.86 3.08 -8.69
C ASP A 121 -23.56 3.17 -10.22
N ASP A 122 -24.59 3.20 -11.06
CA ASP A 122 -24.53 3.47 -12.51
C ASP A 122 -23.55 2.59 -13.29
N VAL A 123 -23.54 1.26 -12.97
CA VAL A 123 -22.65 0.32 -13.62
C VAL A 123 -23.08 0.01 -15.05
N GLY A 124 -22.18 0.20 -15.99
CA GLY A 124 -22.42 -0.03 -17.42
C GLY A 124 -21.14 -0.40 -18.17
N VAL A 125 -21.25 -0.52 -19.49
CA VAL A 125 -20.12 -0.73 -20.39
C VAL A 125 -20.30 0.04 -21.68
N ASP A 126 -19.20 0.63 -22.16
CA ASP A 126 -19.14 1.30 -23.46
C ASP A 126 -17.87 0.92 -24.24
N SER A 127 -17.53 1.68 -25.29
CA SER A 127 -16.34 1.42 -26.11
C SER A 127 -15.01 1.68 -25.39
N GLU A 128 -15.01 2.36 -24.24
CA GLU A 128 -13.81 2.68 -23.46
C GLU A 128 -13.61 1.73 -22.28
N GLY A 129 -14.63 0.90 -21.93
CA GLY A 129 -14.54 -0.09 -20.86
C GLY A 129 -15.74 -0.11 -19.92
N ILE A 130 -15.54 -0.62 -18.72
CA ILE A 130 -16.52 -0.62 -17.63
C ILE A 130 -16.70 0.82 -17.15
N ARG A 131 -17.97 1.25 -16.96
CA ARG A 131 -18.33 2.53 -16.37
C ARG A 131 -19.02 2.31 -15.05
N ALA A 132 -18.68 3.14 -14.06
CA ALA A 132 -19.35 3.19 -12.77
C ALA A 132 -19.23 4.59 -12.15
N ALA A 133 -20.11 4.90 -11.21
CA ALA A 133 -20.01 6.05 -10.32
C ALA A 133 -19.80 5.53 -8.87
N ALA A 134 -18.83 6.09 -8.15
CA ALA A 134 -18.52 5.74 -6.78
C ALA A 134 -18.60 7.01 -5.91
N THR A 135 -19.23 6.91 -4.75
CA THR A 135 -19.42 8.04 -3.84
C THR A 135 -19.18 7.62 -2.40
N VAL A 136 -18.33 8.38 -1.69
CA VAL A 136 -18.14 8.21 -0.24
C VAL A 136 -19.38 8.71 0.49
N ARG A 137 -19.82 7.93 1.48
CA ARG A 137 -21.00 8.21 2.32
C ARG A 137 -20.68 8.05 3.78
N GLU A 138 -21.49 8.69 4.62
CA GLU A 138 -21.50 8.40 6.04
C GLU A 138 -21.99 6.96 6.28
N GLY A 139 -21.23 6.19 7.06
CA GLY A 139 -21.63 4.85 7.48
C GLY A 139 -22.72 4.86 8.54
N SER A 140 -23.23 3.67 8.87
CA SER A 140 -24.36 3.51 9.80
C SER A 140 -24.05 3.85 11.26
N ASP A 141 -22.77 3.96 11.63
CA ASP A 141 -22.31 4.16 13.03
C ASP A 141 -21.98 5.64 13.34
N ALA A 142 -22.36 6.58 12.46
CA ALA A 142 -22.13 8.01 12.59
C ALA A 142 -22.71 8.67 13.86
N ASP A 143 -23.65 8.03 14.55
CA ASP A 143 -24.30 8.53 15.76
C ASP A 143 -23.39 8.50 17.02
N ASP A 144 -22.30 7.74 17.01
CA ASP A 144 -21.40 7.54 18.18
C ASP A 144 -20.21 8.50 18.26
N GLY A 145 -20.13 9.46 17.34
CA GLY A 145 -19.07 10.47 17.27
C GLY A 145 -17.93 10.06 16.33
N CYS A 146 -17.57 10.98 15.42
CA CYS A 146 -16.54 10.78 14.39
C CYS A 146 -15.15 11.09 14.92
N THR A 147 -14.15 10.29 14.55
CA THR A 147 -12.75 10.65 14.72
C THR A 147 -12.34 11.64 13.64
N GLU A 148 -11.44 12.58 13.95
CA GLU A 148 -10.93 13.56 12.96
C GLU A 148 -9.88 12.94 11.99
N ALA A 149 -9.70 11.62 12.01
CA ALA A 149 -8.76 10.93 11.13
C ALA A 149 -9.37 10.70 9.75
N LEU A 150 -8.61 10.96 8.69
CA LEU A 150 -8.97 10.59 7.34
C LEU A 150 -9.20 9.07 7.25
N THR A 151 -10.18 8.67 6.47
CA THR A 151 -10.47 7.27 6.15
C THR A 151 -10.31 7.03 4.66
N TYR A 152 -10.06 5.77 4.29
CA TYR A 152 -9.96 5.36 2.88
C TYR A 152 -10.88 4.17 2.65
N PRO A 153 -12.21 4.43 2.55
CA PRO A 153 -13.18 3.38 2.28
C PRO A 153 -13.00 2.83 0.87
N SER A 154 -13.15 1.51 0.75
CA SER A 154 -13.09 0.83 -0.53
C SER A 154 -14.22 -0.17 -0.72
N SER A 155 -14.58 -0.44 -1.97
CA SER A 155 -15.56 -1.44 -2.38
C SER A 155 -15.06 -2.25 -3.56
N LEU A 156 -15.37 -3.54 -3.56
CA LEU A 156 -15.20 -4.41 -4.73
C LEU A 156 -16.52 -4.42 -5.51
N LEU A 157 -16.40 -4.22 -6.82
CA LEU A 157 -17.46 -4.36 -7.81
C LEU A 157 -17.16 -5.59 -8.66
N ARG A 158 -18.09 -6.54 -8.71
CA ARG A 158 -18.08 -7.70 -9.66
C ARG A 158 -19.05 -7.42 -10.78
N VAL A 159 -18.57 -7.51 -12.02
CA VAL A 159 -19.37 -7.24 -13.22
C VAL A 159 -19.31 -8.45 -14.16
N ALA A 160 -20.45 -8.98 -14.53
CA ALA A 160 -20.59 -10.07 -15.49
C ALA A 160 -21.01 -9.55 -16.88
N PHE A 161 -20.54 -10.20 -17.93
CA PHE A 161 -20.75 -9.79 -19.32
C PHE A 161 -21.30 -10.95 -20.17
N ASN A 162 -21.97 -10.58 -21.26
CA ASN A 162 -22.48 -11.55 -22.26
C ASN A 162 -21.41 -11.94 -23.29
N ALA A 163 -20.22 -11.37 -23.24
CA ALA A 163 -19.09 -11.64 -24.14
C ALA A 163 -17.79 -11.40 -23.36
N GLN A 164 -16.63 -11.42 -24.05
CA GLN A 164 -15.34 -11.16 -23.41
C GLN A 164 -15.36 -9.83 -22.65
N PRO A 165 -15.02 -9.84 -21.36
CA PRO A 165 -15.02 -8.64 -20.53
C PRO A 165 -13.99 -7.62 -21.00
N PRO A 166 -14.22 -6.31 -20.79
CA PRO A 166 -13.23 -5.28 -21.07
C PRO A 166 -12.06 -5.34 -20.08
N ASP A 167 -10.89 -4.93 -20.54
CA ASP A 167 -9.66 -4.85 -19.74
C ASP A 167 -9.45 -3.48 -19.09
N ARG A 168 -10.43 -2.57 -19.20
CA ARG A 168 -10.38 -1.21 -18.70
C ARG A 168 -11.65 -0.83 -17.96
N ALA A 169 -11.49 0.07 -16.98
CA ALA A 169 -12.57 0.72 -16.27
C ALA A 169 -12.35 2.23 -16.22
N LEU A 170 -13.44 2.99 -16.24
CA LEU A 170 -13.47 4.44 -15.97
C LEU A 170 -14.55 4.66 -14.91
N VAL A 171 -14.10 5.04 -13.73
CA VAL A 171 -14.99 5.27 -12.58
C VAL A 171 -15.00 6.75 -12.26
N GLU A 172 -16.20 7.34 -12.21
CA GLU A 172 -16.39 8.67 -11.66
C GLU A 172 -16.43 8.54 -10.13
N VAL A 173 -15.41 9.08 -9.44
CA VAL A 173 -15.28 8.97 -8.00
C VAL A 173 -15.54 10.33 -7.37
N THR A 174 -16.49 10.38 -6.43
CA THR A 174 -16.75 11.54 -5.57
C THR A 174 -16.30 11.19 -4.16
N ASP A 175 -15.32 11.92 -3.65
CA ASP A 175 -14.79 11.74 -2.31
C ASP A 175 -15.73 12.28 -1.21
N GLY A 176 -15.37 12.08 0.05
CA GLY A 176 -16.16 12.56 1.19
C GLY A 176 -16.13 14.07 1.38
N GLY A 177 -15.23 14.81 0.69
CA GLY A 177 -15.19 16.27 0.61
C GLY A 177 -16.10 16.83 -0.48
N GLY A 178 -16.59 15.97 -1.38
CA GLY A 178 -17.43 16.32 -2.52
C GLY A 178 -16.63 16.65 -3.80
N ASP A 179 -15.33 16.43 -3.81
CA ASP A 179 -14.51 16.55 -5.01
C ASP A 179 -14.73 15.33 -5.90
N THR A 180 -14.90 15.56 -7.21
CA THR A 180 -15.20 14.51 -8.18
C THR A 180 -14.11 14.44 -9.23
N SER A 181 -13.65 13.22 -9.53
CA SER A 181 -12.73 12.95 -10.64
C SER A 181 -13.07 11.65 -11.37
N THR A 182 -12.70 11.56 -12.66
CA THR A 182 -12.78 10.29 -13.39
C THR A 182 -11.42 9.59 -13.31
N VAL A 183 -11.41 8.41 -12.71
CA VAL A 183 -10.22 7.55 -12.58
C VAL A 183 -10.31 6.45 -13.63
N ALA A 184 -9.28 6.36 -14.47
CA ALA A 184 -9.13 5.29 -15.45
C ALA A 184 -8.20 4.21 -14.88
N ALA A 185 -8.53 2.95 -15.12
CA ALA A 185 -7.69 1.80 -14.76
C ALA A 185 -7.74 0.72 -15.83
N SER A 186 -6.69 -0.10 -15.88
CA SER A 186 -6.53 -1.19 -16.83
C SER A 186 -5.97 -2.43 -16.11
N VAL A 187 -6.19 -3.63 -16.68
CA VAL A 187 -5.55 -4.87 -16.21
C VAL A 187 -4.01 -4.83 -16.37
N GLU A 188 -3.51 -3.94 -17.25
CA GLU A 188 -2.07 -3.75 -17.48
C GLU A 188 -1.43 -2.78 -16.49
N ASP A 189 -2.23 -2.05 -15.70
CA ASP A 189 -1.68 -1.11 -14.71
C ASP A 189 -1.05 -1.91 -13.57
N PRO A 190 0.15 -1.53 -13.10
CA PRO A 190 0.83 -2.24 -12.02
C PRO A 190 0.04 -2.15 -10.71
N LEU A 191 0.13 -3.19 -9.87
CA LEU A 191 -0.43 -3.18 -8.51
C LEU A 191 0.51 -2.53 -7.50
N SER A 192 1.79 -2.45 -7.82
CA SER A 192 2.85 -1.86 -7.01
C SER A 192 3.32 -0.54 -7.60
N PRO A 193 3.89 0.37 -6.80
CA PRO A 193 4.59 1.55 -7.31
C PRO A 193 5.87 1.14 -8.04
N ALA A 194 6.28 1.90 -9.05
CA ALA A 194 7.60 1.73 -9.63
C ALA A 194 8.69 2.18 -8.63
N PRO A 195 9.87 1.54 -8.57
CA PRO A 195 10.93 1.91 -7.63
C PRO A 195 11.35 3.37 -7.70
N GLU A 196 11.34 3.97 -8.91
CA GLU A 196 11.67 5.38 -9.17
C GLU A 196 10.61 6.37 -8.70
N ASP A 197 9.37 5.92 -8.48
CA ASP A 197 8.25 6.75 -7.99
C ASP A 197 8.15 6.75 -6.46
N LEU A 198 8.92 5.89 -5.77
CA LEU A 198 8.92 5.85 -4.32
C LEU A 198 9.56 7.11 -3.73
N PRO A 199 8.96 7.72 -2.70
CA PRO A 199 9.55 8.84 -2.01
C PRO A 199 10.83 8.44 -1.26
N GLY A 200 11.74 9.39 -1.11
CA GLY A 200 12.97 9.20 -0.34
C GLY A 200 14.21 9.00 -1.20
N ASN A 201 15.28 8.60 -0.54
CA ASN A 201 16.63 8.55 -1.07
C ASN A 201 17.24 7.16 -0.85
N VAL A 202 18.33 6.85 -1.54
CA VAL A 202 19.06 5.59 -1.35
C VAL A 202 20.32 5.80 -0.52
N ARG A 203 21.17 6.75 -0.91
CA ARG A 203 22.42 7.09 -0.21
C ARG A 203 23.00 8.40 -0.77
N PRO A 204 23.84 9.10 0.00
CA PRO A 204 24.61 10.21 -0.54
C PRO A 204 25.58 9.78 -1.64
N ASP A 205 25.77 10.63 -2.65
CA ASP A 205 26.63 10.35 -3.83
C ASP A 205 28.12 10.36 -3.52
N GLU A 206 28.53 11.11 -2.48
CA GLU A 206 29.94 11.30 -2.14
C GLU A 206 30.50 10.10 -1.37
N ASP A 207 31.75 9.75 -1.64
CA ASP A 207 32.46 8.73 -0.88
C ASP A 207 32.82 9.30 0.50
N PRO A 208 32.35 8.67 1.60
CA PRO A 208 32.56 9.16 2.95
C PRO A 208 33.99 8.87 3.45
N ALA A 209 34.50 9.73 4.32
CA ALA A 209 35.68 9.41 5.12
C ALA A 209 35.25 8.40 6.21
N PRO A 210 35.94 7.25 6.37
CA PRO A 210 35.65 6.32 7.45
C PRO A 210 36.04 6.92 8.81
N VAL A 211 35.24 6.62 9.84
CA VAL A 211 35.59 6.94 11.22
C VAL A 211 36.58 5.93 11.81
N GLU A 212 37.10 6.20 13.02
CA GLU A 212 37.94 5.23 13.73
C GLU A 212 37.12 3.96 14.04
N PRO A 213 37.72 2.76 14.05
CA PRO A 213 37.06 1.52 14.41
C PRO A 213 36.34 1.63 15.78
N LEU A 214 35.13 1.12 15.87
CA LEU A 214 34.34 1.18 17.09
C LEU A 214 34.96 0.27 18.17
N SER A 215 35.30 0.85 19.32
CA SER A 215 35.75 0.12 20.50
C SER A 215 34.77 0.31 21.66
N CYS A 216 34.50 -0.78 22.38
CA CYS A 216 33.67 -0.74 23.58
C CYS A 216 34.45 -1.27 24.77
N ASP A 217 34.64 -0.41 25.78
CA ASP A 217 35.43 -0.77 26.97
C ASP A 217 34.66 -1.65 27.99
N ARG A 218 33.50 -2.20 27.59
CA ARG A 218 32.70 -3.07 28.45
C ARG A 218 33.10 -4.51 28.29
N ALA A 219 33.33 -5.17 29.43
CA ALA A 219 33.63 -6.61 29.42
C ALA A 219 32.36 -7.46 29.22
N GLY A 220 32.43 -8.46 28.35
CA GLY A 220 31.37 -9.45 28.19
C GLY A 220 30.24 -9.02 27.25
N VAL A 221 30.43 -7.97 26.47
CA VAL A 221 29.53 -7.61 25.36
C VAL A 221 30.16 -7.99 24.03
N GLU A 222 29.35 -8.39 23.10
CA GLU A 222 29.72 -8.66 21.70
C GLU A 222 28.96 -7.72 20.78
N ARG A 223 29.63 -7.24 19.71
CA ARG A 223 29.00 -6.41 18.71
C ARG A 223 28.07 -7.24 17.85
N HIS A 224 26.94 -6.65 17.44
CA HIS A 224 26.03 -7.29 16.51
C HIS A 224 26.77 -7.60 15.21
N ASP A 225 26.81 -8.89 14.87
CA ASP A 225 27.47 -9.36 13.66
C ASP A 225 26.72 -8.93 12.41
N GLN A 226 27.48 -8.59 11.36
CA GLN A 226 26.90 -8.47 10.01
C GLN A 226 26.42 -9.87 9.56
N ARG A 227 25.17 -9.94 9.12
CA ARG A 227 24.49 -11.20 8.78
C ARG A 227 24.48 -11.52 7.28
N PHE A 228 25.24 -10.81 6.49
CA PHE A 228 25.35 -10.96 5.04
C PHE A 228 26.77 -10.68 4.58
N ASP A 229 27.14 -11.19 3.42
CA ASP A 229 28.42 -10.85 2.79
C ASP A 229 28.29 -9.46 2.14
N GLU A 230 29.33 -8.62 2.29
CA GLU A 230 29.32 -7.25 1.76
C GLU A 230 29.18 -7.21 0.22
N ASP A 231 29.66 -8.26 -0.47
CA ASP A 231 29.53 -8.38 -1.92
C ASP A 231 28.08 -8.66 -2.38
N ASP A 232 27.25 -9.21 -1.48
CA ASP A 232 25.85 -9.53 -1.74
C ASP A 232 24.89 -8.42 -1.26
N ARG A 233 25.43 -7.30 -0.76
CA ARG A 233 24.62 -6.15 -0.40
C ARG A 233 24.21 -5.36 -1.65
N ARG A 234 22.94 -4.98 -1.74
CA ARG A 234 22.38 -4.09 -2.75
C ARG A 234 22.03 -2.74 -2.13
N TRP A 235 22.17 -1.65 -2.90
CA TRP A 235 21.77 -0.32 -2.48
C TRP A 235 20.40 0.03 -3.06
N GLY A 236 19.44 0.35 -2.19
CA GLY A 236 18.11 0.82 -2.54
C GLY A 236 17.19 -0.25 -3.09
N ASP A 237 17.61 -0.96 -4.12
CA ASP A 237 16.77 -1.92 -4.83
C ASP A 237 17.33 -3.34 -4.71
N TYR A 238 16.44 -4.30 -4.49
CA TYR A 238 16.74 -5.72 -4.44
C TYR A 238 16.11 -6.44 -5.63
N ASP A 239 16.95 -7.12 -6.41
CA ASP A 239 16.55 -7.89 -7.58
C ASP A 239 16.53 -9.38 -7.23
N ASP A 240 15.41 -10.04 -7.52
CA ASP A 240 15.31 -11.49 -7.56
C ASP A 240 15.16 -11.97 -9.01
N GLY A 241 16.09 -12.82 -9.44
CA GLY A 241 16.09 -13.36 -10.79
C GLY A 241 16.17 -12.32 -11.93
N GLY A 242 16.58 -11.09 -11.65
CA GLY A 242 16.70 -9.99 -12.62
C GLY A 242 15.46 -9.09 -12.70
N THR A 243 14.54 -9.25 -11.75
CA THR A 243 13.40 -8.35 -11.57
C THR A 243 13.50 -7.71 -10.20
N THR A 244 13.37 -6.38 -10.14
CA THR A 244 13.33 -5.68 -8.85
C THR A 244 12.05 -6.03 -8.11
N THR A 245 12.19 -6.57 -6.90
CA THR A 245 11.06 -7.03 -6.08
C THR A 245 10.86 -6.20 -4.83
N LEU A 246 11.95 -5.67 -4.25
CA LEU A 246 11.89 -4.82 -3.07
C LEU A 246 12.68 -3.53 -3.29
N ALA A 247 12.20 -2.45 -2.73
CA ALA A 247 12.91 -1.18 -2.70
C ALA A 247 12.97 -0.63 -1.28
N LEU A 248 14.17 -0.21 -0.84
CA LEU A 248 14.42 0.42 0.45
C LEU A 248 14.74 1.89 0.25
N ARG A 249 14.08 2.77 0.98
CA ARG A 249 14.28 4.23 0.90
C ARG A 249 14.44 4.83 2.29
N VAL A 250 15.22 5.89 2.39
CA VAL A 250 15.39 6.73 3.58
C VAL A 250 14.84 8.12 3.28
N ASP A 251 14.18 8.75 4.23
CA ASP A 251 13.48 10.03 4.02
C ASP A 251 14.45 11.19 3.77
N ASP A 252 15.62 11.24 4.43
CA ASP A 252 16.66 12.24 4.19
C ASP A 252 18.07 11.59 4.10
N LEU A 253 19.04 12.32 3.63
CA LEU A 253 20.43 11.87 3.47
C LEU A 253 21.36 12.41 4.57
N VAL A 254 20.94 13.40 5.33
CA VAL A 254 21.72 14.04 6.41
C VAL A 254 20.83 14.26 7.61
N TYR A 255 21.28 13.84 8.77
CA TYR A 255 20.59 13.95 10.05
C TYR A 255 21.49 14.54 11.11
N ASP A 256 20.90 15.36 11.98
CA ASP A 256 21.51 15.78 13.24
C ASP A 256 21.26 14.73 14.33
N TYR A 257 22.13 14.71 15.37
CA TYR A 257 21.88 13.89 16.55
C TYR A 257 20.53 14.24 17.20
N GLY A 258 19.68 13.25 17.42
CA GLY A 258 18.32 13.39 17.95
C GLY A 258 17.23 13.51 16.90
N ASP A 259 17.59 13.59 15.63
CA ASP A 259 16.61 13.52 14.55
C ASP A 259 15.99 12.11 14.43
N THR A 260 14.86 12.03 13.77
CA THR A 260 14.20 10.75 13.48
C THR A 260 14.55 10.29 12.08
N LEU A 261 15.21 9.14 11.97
CA LEU A 261 15.45 8.41 10.75
C LEU A 261 14.21 7.61 10.38
N ASN A 262 13.61 7.86 9.22
CA ASN A 262 12.54 7.04 8.68
C ASN A 262 13.05 6.26 7.46
N VAL A 263 12.85 4.94 7.51
CA VAL A 263 13.23 4.02 6.42
C VAL A 263 12.03 3.17 6.05
N SER A 264 11.74 3.07 4.76
CA SER A 264 10.64 2.26 4.23
C SER A 264 11.16 1.19 3.28
N LEU A 265 10.78 -0.07 3.52
CA LEU A 265 10.92 -1.19 2.59
C LEU A 265 9.59 -1.38 1.88
N THR A 266 9.59 -1.42 0.56
CA THR A 266 8.36 -1.58 -0.24
C THR A 266 8.50 -2.74 -1.22
N ASN A 267 7.49 -3.61 -1.28
CA ASN A 267 7.33 -4.57 -2.37
C ASN A 267 6.94 -3.80 -3.64
N VAL A 268 7.82 -3.81 -4.63
CA VAL A 268 7.63 -3.15 -5.93
C VAL A 268 7.29 -4.14 -7.06
N ALA A 269 7.09 -5.41 -6.71
CA ALA A 269 6.55 -6.42 -7.63
C ALA A 269 5.02 -6.43 -7.60
N ASP A 270 4.39 -6.88 -8.68
CA ASP A 270 2.93 -7.07 -8.76
C ASP A 270 2.44 -8.35 -8.06
N GLU A 271 3.34 -9.12 -7.47
CA GLU A 271 3.08 -10.34 -6.72
C GLU A 271 3.50 -10.18 -5.25
N PRO A 272 2.90 -10.94 -4.32
CA PRO A 272 3.37 -10.96 -2.94
C PRO A 272 4.82 -11.43 -2.82
N VAL A 273 5.61 -10.72 -2.03
CA VAL A 273 7.00 -11.08 -1.69
C VAL A 273 7.08 -11.46 -0.21
N GLU A 274 7.72 -12.58 0.08
CA GLU A 274 7.99 -13.00 1.46
C GLU A 274 9.36 -12.51 1.92
N THR A 275 9.41 -12.00 3.16
CA THR A 275 10.66 -11.62 3.83
C THR A 275 10.69 -12.17 5.25
N GLY A 276 11.80 -12.06 5.95
CA GLY A 276 11.84 -12.20 7.41
C GLY A 276 11.15 -11.03 8.11
N ASN A 277 11.13 -11.01 9.43
CA ASN A 277 10.52 -9.93 10.20
C ASN A 277 11.33 -8.61 10.14
N SER A 278 10.71 -7.50 10.53
CA SER A 278 11.30 -6.15 10.50
C SER A 278 12.52 -5.97 11.43
N ALA A 279 12.78 -6.90 12.36
CA ALA A 279 13.91 -6.85 13.25
C ALA A 279 15.25 -7.25 12.58
N LYS A 280 15.19 -7.91 11.41
CA LYS A 280 16.37 -8.42 10.70
C LYS A 280 17.14 -7.33 9.96
N TYR A 281 17.70 -6.37 10.69
CA TYR A 281 18.54 -5.32 10.12
C TYR A 281 19.81 -5.06 10.92
N ASN A 282 20.86 -4.60 10.24
CA ASN A 282 22.02 -3.99 10.82
C ASN A 282 21.93 -2.45 10.72
N LEU A 283 22.26 -1.74 11.80
CA LEU A 283 22.47 -0.29 11.80
C LEU A 283 23.96 -0.02 12.04
N GLN A 284 24.65 0.45 11.01
CA GLN A 284 26.11 0.42 10.96
C GLN A 284 26.69 1.80 10.65
N VAL A 285 27.93 2.04 11.10
CA VAL A 285 28.77 3.16 10.68
C VAL A 285 29.97 2.67 9.89
N LEU A 286 30.42 3.45 8.91
CA LEU A 286 31.61 3.14 8.13
C LEU A 286 32.88 3.53 8.92
N THR A 287 33.69 2.53 9.24
CA THR A 287 34.95 2.68 9.98
C THR A 287 36.14 2.32 9.09
N GLY A 288 37.35 2.56 9.62
CA GLY A 288 38.60 2.13 8.94
C GLY A 288 38.71 0.61 8.74
N ASP A 289 37.99 -0.19 9.52
CA ASP A 289 37.92 -1.64 9.41
C ASP A 289 36.65 -2.13 8.64
N GLY A 290 35.93 -1.24 7.98
CA GLY A 290 34.68 -1.52 7.28
C GLY A 290 33.43 -1.15 8.08
N TRP A 291 32.29 -1.67 7.68
CA TRP A 291 31.00 -1.39 8.33
C TRP A 291 30.87 -2.12 9.67
N GLN A 292 30.60 -1.38 10.74
CA GLN A 292 30.42 -1.93 12.07
C GLN A 292 29.06 -1.53 12.64
N ASP A 293 28.31 -2.50 13.19
CA ASP A 293 27.02 -2.23 13.85
C ASP A 293 27.24 -1.38 15.11
N LEU A 294 26.32 -0.46 15.36
CA LEU A 294 26.39 0.43 16.54
C LEU A 294 26.06 -0.32 17.84
N ARG A 295 25.32 -1.43 17.75
CA ARG A 295 24.78 -2.16 18.89
C ARG A 295 25.75 -3.25 19.38
N VAL A 296 25.79 -3.41 20.68
CA VAL A 296 26.45 -4.50 21.40
C VAL A 296 25.44 -5.15 22.35
N GLY A 297 25.64 -6.42 22.70
CA GLY A 297 24.78 -7.14 23.64
C GLY A 297 25.58 -8.15 24.46
N THR A 298 25.02 -8.60 25.58
CA THR A 298 25.60 -9.67 26.43
C THR A 298 25.18 -11.05 25.98
N GLU A 299 24.08 -11.16 25.29
CA GLU A 299 23.57 -12.36 24.61
C GLU A 299 23.63 -12.14 23.11
N GLY A 300 23.87 -13.18 22.33
CA GLY A 300 23.92 -13.04 20.86
C GLY A 300 22.57 -12.58 20.30
N PHE A 301 22.61 -11.80 19.21
CA PHE A 301 21.42 -11.31 18.51
C PHE A 301 20.71 -12.46 17.79
N ALA A 302 19.57 -12.91 18.34
CA ALA A 302 18.75 -14.00 17.78
C ALA A 302 17.48 -13.44 17.11
N TYR A 303 17.10 -14.04 16.00
CA TYR A 303 15.93 -13.65 15.21
C TYR A 303 15.02 -14.86 15.01
N THR A 304 13.73 -14.62 14.92
CA THR A 304 12.78 -15.66 14.48
C THR A 304 12.82 -15.78 12.96
N ASP A 305 12.56 -16.98 12.45
CA ASP A 305 12.47 -17.26 11.02
C ASP A 305 11.02 -17.22 10.51
N GLU A 306 10.16 -16.47 11.19
CA GLU A 306 8.78 -16.30 10.77
C GLU A 306 8.74 -15.44 9.49
N PRO A 307 8.20 -15.99 8.38
CA PRO A 307 8.06 -15.22 7.15
C PRO A 307 6.94 -14.20 7.27
N VAL A 308 7.14 -13.04 6.66
CA VAL A 308 6.15 -11.97 6.52
C VAL A 308 5.89 -11.76 5.03
N ALA A 309 4.64 -11.94 4.62
CA ALA A 309 4.23 -11.67 3.25
C ALA A 309 3.86 -10.20 3.08
N HIS A 310 4.39 -9.57 2.05
CA HIS A 310 4.08 -8.20 1.64
C HIS A 310 3.35 -8.23 0.31
N GLY A 311 2.13 -7.74 0.26
CA GLY A 311 1.42 -7.50 -1.00
C GLY A 311 2.08 -6.37 -1.81
N PRO A 312 1.68 -6.18 -3.09
CA PRO A 312 2.18 -5.09 -3.92
C PRO A 312 2.03 -3.72 -3.26
N GLY A 313 3.13 -2.98 -3.12
CA GLY A 313 3.18 -1.69 -2.46
C GLY A 313 3.20 -1.73 -0.92
N GLU A 314 3.23 -2.92 -0.31
CA GLU A 314 3.40 -3.08 1.14
C GLU A 314 4.84 -3.37 1.52
N GLY A 315 5.14 -3.27 2.81
CA GLY A 315 6.48 -3.53 3.32
C GLY A 315 6.61 -3.23 4.80
N PHE A 316 7.78 -2.74 5.19
CA PHE A 316 8.06 -2.32 6.55
C PHE A 316 8.42 -0.84 6.59
N ASP A 317 8.02 -0.18 7.67
CA ASP A 317 8.48 1.15 8.04
C ASP A 317 9.25 1.08 9.35
N TRP A 318 10.43 1.70 9.39
CA TRP A 318 11.21 1.92 10.60
C TRP A 318 11.27 3.40 10.89
N SER A 319 11.07 3.76 12.15
CA SER A 319 11.24 5.11 12.65
C SER A 319 12.16 5.05 13.88
N LEU A 320 13.35 5.59 13.77
CA LEU A 320 14.44 5.45 14.75
C LEU A 320 14.89 6.86 15.17
N GLU A 321 14.75 7.22 16.44
CA GLU A 321 15.42 8.42 16.94
C GLU A 321 16.93 8.17 17.00
N LEU A 322 17.72 9.02 16.36
CA LEU A 322 19.19 8.89 16.27
C LEU A 322 19.87 9.36 17.54
N THR A 323 19.50 8.70 18.64
CA THR A 323 20.15 8.75 19.97
C THR A 323 20.46 7.33 20.40
N GLU A 324 21.36 7.15 21.38
CA GLU A 324 21.67 5.84 21.94
C GLU A 324 20.42 5.15 22.51
N GLU A 325 19.55 5.94 23.20
CA GLU A 325 18.31 5.46 23.80
C GLU A 325 17.28 5.09 22.71
N GLY A 326 17.05 5.96 21.71
CA GLY A 326 16.08 5.76 20.65
C GLY A 326 16.41 4.54 19.77
N ILE A 327 17.70 4.31 19.46
CA ILE A 327 18.15 3.11 18.71
C ILE A 327 17.85 1.83 19.50
N ILE A 328 17.99 1.87 20.83
CA ILE A 328 17.73 0.68 21.65
C ILE A 328 16.25 0.47 21.91
N GLU A 329 15.45 1.52 22.07
CA GLU A 329 13.99 1.41 22.17
C GLU A 329 13.37 0.76 20.94
N ALA A 330 13.93 1.03 19.75
CA ALA A 330 13.51 0.41 18.50
C ALA A 330 14.11 -1.01 18.29
N SER A 331 15.07 -1.43 19.12
CA SER A 331 15.69 -2.76 19.02
C SER A 331 14.79 -3.84 19.65
N PRO A 332 14.60 -4.99 18.99
CA PRO A 332 13.87 -6.11 19.58
C PRO A 332 14.68 -6.84 20.68
N HIS A 333 15.96 -6.48 20.89
CA HIS A 333 16.88 -7.12 21.84
C HIS A 333 17.00 -6.30 23.11
N GLY A 334 16.40 -6.78 24.20
CA GLY A 334 16.27 -6.04 25.46
C GLY A 334 17.57 -5.84 26.24
N ASP A 335 18.68 -6.52 25.88
CA ASP A 335 20.01 -6.37 26.44
C ASP A 335 20.98 -5.61 25.52
N ALA A 336 20.46 -5.12 24.38
CA ALA A 336 21.26 -4.34 23.44
C ALA A 336 21.58 -2.94 24.02
N GLU A 337 22.75 -2.43 23.68
CA GLU A 337 23.24 -1.11 23.99
C GLU A 337 23.98 -0.54 22.78
N VAL A 338 23.99 0.80 22.61
CA VAL A 338 24.87 1.47 21.66
C VAL A 338 26.23 1.69 22.32
N CYS A 339 27.31 1.26 21.66
CA CYS A 339 28.67 1.41 22.19
C CYS A 339 29.71 1.43 21.05
N PRO A 340 30.60 2.45 20.99
CA PRO A 340 30.62 3.69 21.78
C PRO A 340 29.41 4.60 21.50
N GLU A 341 29.39 5.82 22.07
CA GLU A 341 28.42 6.86 21.72
C GLU A 341 28.38 7.10 20.19
N LEU A 342 27.25 7.54 19.69
CA LEU A 342 27.07 7.85 18.28
C LEU A 342 28.12 8.85 17.79
N GLN A 343 28.65 8.63 16.61
CA GLN A 343 29.68 9.45 16.00
C GLN A 343 29.20 10.03 14.67
N SER A 344 29.60 11.26 14.37
CA SER A 344 29.42 11.83 13.04
C SER A 344 30.08 10.95 11.98
N GLY A 345 29.43 10.76 10.83
CA GLY A 345 29.96 10.00 9.74
C GLY A 345 28.89 9.30 8.91
N ARG A 346 29.32 8.49 7.94
CA ARG A 346 28.44 7.72 7.08
C ARG A 346 27.88 6.51 7.80
N HIS A 347 26.57 6.46 7.89
CA HIS A 347 25.80 5.35 8.46
C HIS A 347 25.01 4.61 7.37
N ARG A 348 24.54 3.41 7.71
CA ARG A 348 23.58 2.67 6.88
C ARG A 348 22.64 1.82 7.73
N LEU A 349 21.42 1.66 7.24
CA LEU A 349 20.53 0.57 7.63
C LEU A 349 20.57 -0.48 6.52
N ALA A 350 20.90 -1.73 6.89
CA ALA A 350 20.96 -2.87 5.97
C ALA A 350 20.00 -3.97 6.44
N TYR A 351 18.93 -4.18 5.70
CA TYR A 351 17.94 -5.22 5.97
C TYR A 351 18.38 -6.54 5.31
N PHE A 352 18.51 -7.59 6.13
CA PHE A 352 18.95 -8.93 5.72
C PHE A 352 17.86 -10.00 5.86
N GLY A 353 16.59 -9.60 6.01
CA GLY A 353 15.44 -10.51 6.04
C GLY A 353 14.99 -10.96 4.65
N ILE A 354 15.87 -11.02 3.67
CA ILE A 354 15.66 -11.47 2.29
C ILE A 354 16.40 -12.79 2.05
N ASP A 355 16.13 -13.45 0.93
CA ASP A 355 16.68 -14.79 0.66
C ASP A 355 18.20 -14.80 0.59
N GLU A 356 18.81 -13.82 -0.08
CA GLU A 356 20.26 -13.72 -0.20
C GLU A 356 20.75 -12.27 0.00
N GLY A 357 21.77 -12.08 0.85
CA GLY A 357 22.43 -10.81 1.05
C GLY A 357 21.65 -9.82 1.91
N ALA A 358 21.68 -8.56 1.52
CA ALA A 358 20.96 -7.47 2.16
C ALA A 358 20.62 -6.35 1.19
N VAL A 359 19.53 -5.62 1.46
CA VAL A 359 19.25 -4.32 0.83
C VAL A 359 19.52 -3.21 1.84
N ALA A 360 20.18 -2.13 1.41
CA ALA A 360 20.66 -1.09 2.30
C ALA A 360 20.35 0.33 1.80
N VAL A 361 20.21 1.25 2.75
CA VAL A 361 20.22 2.70 2.52
C VAL A 361 21.32 3.35 3.36
N GLY A 362 21.86 4.46 2.88
CA GLY A 362 22.93 5.20 3.55
C GLY A 362 22.52 6.63 3.86
N PHE A 363 23.07 7.17 4.95
CA PHE A 363 22.88 8.54 5.38
C PHE A 363 24.11 9.05 6.14
N ASP A 364 24.25 10.34 6.26
CA ASP A 364 25.29 10.98 7.08
C ASP A 364 24.66 11.48 8.38
N LEU A 365 25.32 11.20 9.51
CA LEU A 365 24.97 11.72 10.82
C LEU A 365 25.97 12.81 11.21
N GLU A 366 25.45 13.97 11.65
CA GLU A 366 26.18 15.05 12.26
C GLU A 366 25.90 15.03 13.79
N ALA A 367 26.86 14.51 14.59
CA ALA A 367 26.72 14.32 16.03
C ALA A 367 27.65 15.24 16.83
#